data_ab13968ffb373317bb05d1f783a6d3fd
#
_entry.id   ab13968ffb373317bb05d1f783a6d3fd
#
_cell.length_a   1.000
_cell.length_b   1.000
_cell.length_c   1.000
_cell.angle_alpha   90.00
_cell.angle_beta   90.00
_cell.angle_gamma   90.00
#
_symmetry.space_group_name_H-M   'P 1'
#
loop_
_entity.id
_entity.type
_entity.pdbx_description
1 polymer ?
#
loop_
_entity_poly.entity_id
_entity_poly.type
_entity_poly.pdbx_seq_one_letter_code
_entity_poly.pdbx_strand_id
1 'polypeptide(L)'
;MSEHIYIFNPEHDLCIANGDENFVPPRSAVGFAKENIDLSEHLRRTNKQSRNIIPWGWNHSLKKRLINEGVDPATLPSEEELQFIRTHSRREFALDVHSRLNCGDSQVIGADYRIVATSVNEIEAFISAYGSAVLKSPLSGSGKGIRFVREGLSESDEGWCRRTLGKQGSVIVERRFEIIKECAMLFECHHEGIDFIGYSLFETKNGAYSRNILASNEDIEDIIAGYISRDTLTAIREGLTSVLADTLVGHYEGFLGVDQMICQTASPVFVPVSEINLRMTMGLIARNQYDNDHN
;
A
#
# COMPACT_ATOMS: atom_id res chain seq x y z
N MET A 1 5.81 -31.19 4.14
CA MET A 1 5.60 -29.75 4.14
C MET A 1 4.15 -29.52 4.45
N SER A 2 3.80 -28.78 5.50
CA SER A 2 2.40 -28.40 5.80
C SER A 2 1.88 -27.56 4.65
N GLU A 3 0.71 -27.89 4.13
CA GLU A 3 0.08 -27.11 3.05
C GLU A 3 -0.39 -25.76 3.65
N HIS A 4 0.05 -24.64 3.06
CA HIS A 4 -0.37 -23.31 3.47
C HIS A 4 -1.86 -23.08 3.11
N ILE A 5 -2.59 -22.48 4.02
CA ILE A 5 -4.00 -22.09 3.83
C ILE A 5 -4.03 -20.61 3.46
N TYR A 6 -4.42 -20.32 2.23
CA TYR A 6 -4.56 -18.94 1.76
C TYR A 6 -5.98 -18.43 1.98
N ILE A 7 -6.11 -17.20 2.50
CA ILE A 7 -7.41 -16.56 2.77
C ILE A 7 -7.49 -15.25 1.99
N PHE A 8 -8.46 -15.16 1.08
CA PHE A 8 -8.75 -13.93 0.36
C PHE A 8 -9.74 -13.09 1.17
N ASN A 9 -9.23 -12.06 1.87
CA ASN A 9 -10.00 -11.11 2.68
C ASN A 9 -9.74 -9.66 2.23
N PRO A 10 -10.21 -9.28 1.01
CA PRO A 10 -9.93 -7.96 0.41
C PRO A 10 -10.55 -6.79 1.18
N GLU A 11 -11.45 -7.04 2.12
CA GLU A 11 -11.99 -6.07 3.07
C GLU A 11 -10.98 -5.61 4.13
N HIS A 12 -9.77 -6.15 4.11
CA HIS A 12 -8.69 -5.90 5.09
C HIS A 12 -8.51 -4.41 5.40
N ASP A 13 -8.39 -3.55 4.37
CA ASP A 13 -8.16 -2.12 4.56
C ASP A 13 -9.29 -1.43 5.35
N LEU A 14 -10.54 -1.88 5.16
CA LEU A 14 -11.68 -1.37 5.91
C LEU A 14 -11.61 -1.82 7.38
N CYS A 15 -11.20 -3.06 7.62
CA CYS A 15 -11.00 -3.60 8.97
C CYS A 15 -9.88 -2.87 9.70
N ILE A 16 -8.75 -2.63 9.03
CA ILE A 16 -7.61 -1.86 9.57
C ILE A 16 -8.03 -0.42 9.89
N ALA A 17 -8.76 0.24 8.97
CA ALA A 17 -9.21 1.62 9.17
C ALA A 17 -10.20 1.76 10.34
N ASN A 18 -11.06 0.77 10.54
CA ASN A 18 -12.01 0.74 11.66
C ASN A 18 -11.30 0.40 12.98
N GLY A 19 -10.52 -0.68 13.02
CA GLY A 19 -9.73 -1.13 14.17
C GLY A 19 -10.48 -1.92 15.23
N ASP A 20 -11.80 -2.08 15.10
CA ASP A 20 -12.62 -2.90 16.04
C ASP A 20 -12.62 -4.36 15.58
N GLU A 21 -12.34 -5.30 16.49
CA GLU A 21 -12.39 -6.74 16.22
C GLU A 21 -13.79 -7.25 15.83
N ASN A 22 -14.84 -6.52 16.24
CA ASN A 22 -16.25 -6.82 15.94
C ASN A 22 -16.73 -6.13 14.67
N PHE A 23 -15.85 -5.40 13.96
CA PHE A 23 -16.25 -4.71 12.76
C PHE A 23 -16.74 -5.68 11.69
N VAL A 24 -17.96 -5.44 11.21
CA VAL A 24 -18.57 -6.18 10.11
C VAL A 24 -18.43 -5.36 8.85
N PRO A 25 -17.61 -5.80 7.87
CA PRO A 25 -17.44 -5.09 6.61
C PRO A 25 -18.77 -4.96 5.85
N PRO A 26 -18.93 -3.89 5.04
CA PRO A 26 -20.10 -3.72 4.18
C PRO A 26 -20.32 -4.93 3.26
N ARG A 27 -21.59 -5.27 3.01
CA ARG A 27 -21.95 -6.41 2.13
C ARG A 27 -21.30 -6.36 0.75
N SER A 28 -21.07 -5.16 0.20
CA SER A 28 -20.37 -4.96 -1.08
C SER A 28 -18.91 -5.43 -1.04
N ALA A 29 -18.21 -5.23 0.09
CA ALA A 29 -16.83 -5.69 0.22
C ALA A 29 -16.75 -7.22 0.39
N VAL A 30 -17.68 -7.80 1.16
CA VAL A 30 -17.80 -9.26 1.30
C VAL A 30 -18.27 -9.90 -0.02
N GLY A 31 -19.15 -9.22 -0.77
CA GLY A 31 -19.60 -9.66 -2.09
C GLY A 31 -18.46 -9.75 -3.07
N PHE A 32 -17.58 -8.73 -3.11
CA PHE A 32 -16.39 -8.72 -3.96
C PHE A 32 -15.48 -9.96 -3.73
N ALA A 33 -15.27 -10.35 -2.47
CA ALA A 33 -14.48 -11.54 -2.15
C ALA A 33 -15.11 -12.82 -2.70
N LYS A 34 -16.45 -12.94 -2.66
CA LYS A 34 -17.18 -14.11 -3.17
C LYS A 34 -17.23 -14.16 -4.69
N GLU A 35 -17.44 -13.01 -5.33
CA GLU A 35 -17.51 -12.89 -6.79
C GLU A 35 -16.15 -13.12 -7.46
N ASN A 36 -15.06 -12.90 -6.72
CA ASN A 36 -13.69 -13.03 -7.20
C ASN A 36 -12.95 -14.19 -6.49
N ILE A 37 -13.67 -15.25 -6.13
CA ILE A 37 -13.08 -16.41 -5.44
C ILE A 37 -11.95 -17.04 -6.25
N ASP A 38 -12.04 -17.00 -7.58
CA ASP A 38 -11.02 -17.53 -8.49
C ASP A 38 -9.67 -16.82 -8.29
N LEU A 39 -9.66 -15.56 -7.85
CA LEU A 39 -8.42 -14.86 -7.51
C LEU A 39 -7.69 -15.52 -6.34
N SER A 40 -8.39 -16.28 -5.49
CA SER A 40 -7.76 -16.99 -4.38
C SER A 40 -6.79 -18.08 -4.86
N GLU A 41 -6.96 -18.61 -6.07
CA GLU A 41 -6.04 -19.58 -6.67
C GLU A 41 -4.68 -18.94 -6.98
N HIS A 42 -4.69 -17.64 -7.35
CA HIS A 42 -3.49 -16.86 -7.63
C HIS A 42 -2.82 -16.25 -6.38
N LEU A 43 -3.37 -16.47 -5.17
CA LEU A 43 -2.68 -16.12 -3.93
C LEU A 43 -1.51 -17.06 -3.64
N ARG A 44 -1.56 -18.29 -4.17
CA ARG A 44 -0.57 -19.33 -3.88
C ARG A 44 0.76 -18.99 -4.54
N ARG A 45 1.79 -18.94 -3.71
CA ARG A 45 3.18 -18.73 -4.11
C ARG A 45 4.10 -19.46 -3.15
N THR A 46 5.23 -19.92 -3.61
CA THR A 46 6.32 -20.32 -2.73
C THR A 46 6.73 -19.12 -1.88
N ASN A 47 6.74 -19.31 -0.57
CA ASN A 47 7.00 -18.23 0.39
C ASN A 47 7.81 -18.75 1.58
N LYS A 48 8.34 -17.82 2.38
CA LYS A 48 9.19 -18.10 3.55
C LYS A 48 8.48 -17.79 4.89
N GLN A 49 7.16 -17.63 4.88
CA GLN A 49 6.40 -17.29 6.07
C GLN A 49 6.35 -18.47 7.04
N SER A 50 6.46 -18.15 8.32
CA SER A 50 6.47 -19.14 9.41
C SER A 50 5.09 -19.71 9.71
N ARG A 51 4.01 -18.96 9.43
CA ARG A 51 2.63 -19.37 9.69
C ARG A 51 2.01 -20.17 8.56
N ASN A 52 1.20 -21.18 8.92
CA ASN A 52 0.46 -21.98 7.95
C ASN A 52 -0.71 -21.25 7.28
N ILE A 53 -1.28 -20.23 7.95
CA ILE A 53 -2.37 -19.41 7.42
C ILE A 53 -1.79 -18.13 6.84
N ILE A 54 -2.03 -17.91 5.55
CA ILE A 54 -1.53 -16.77 4.79
C ILE A 54 -2.73 -15.99 4.23
N PRO A 55 -3.21 -14.95 4.93
CA PRO A 55 -4.31 -14.15 4.44
C PRO A 55 -3.85 -13.08 3.45
N TRP A 56 -4.80 -12.48 2.74
CA TRP A 56 -4.59 -11.23 2.03
C TRP A 56 -3.94 -10.19 2.94
N GLY A 57 -4.45 -10.03 4.16
CA GLY A 57 -3.86 -9.21 5.20
C GLY A 57 -4.40 -9.52 6.59
N TRP A 58 -3.53 -9.52 7.59
CA TRP A 58 -3.87 -9.74 8.98
C TRP A 58 -4.53 -8.53 9.62
N ASN A 59 -5.63 -8.74 10.34
CA ASN A 59 -6.33 -7.73 11.13
C ASN A 59 -7.13 -8.37 12.28
N HIS A 60 -7.58 -7.56 13.25
CA HIS A 60 -8.31 -8.04 14.43
C HIS A 60 -9.59 -8.80 14.09
N SER A 61 -10.36 -8.32 13.09
CA SER A 61 -11.61 -8.97 12.68
C SER A 61 -11.36 -10.36 12.09
N LEU A 62 -10.31 -10.52 11.28
CA LEU A 62 -9.93 -11.83 10.73
C LEU A 62 -9.49 -12.78 11.86
N LYS A 63 -8.60 -12.32 12.75
CA LYS A 63 -8.14 -13.13 13.91
C LYS A 63 -9.32 -13.64 14.72
N LYS A 64 -10.25 -12.74 15.07
CA LYS A 64 -11.44 -13.11 15.83
C LYS A 64 -12.32 -14.13 15.10
N ARG A 65 -12.52 -13.94 13.80
CA ARG A 65 -13.26 -14.91 12.97
C ARG A 65 -12.64 -16.29 13.02
N LEU A 66 -11.32 -16.39 12.83
CA LEU A 66 -10.59 -17.67 12.85
C LEU A 66 -10.67 -18.36 14.23
N ILE A 67 -10.57 -17.61 15.31
CA ILE A 67 -10.76 -18.15 16.68
C ILE A 67 -12.17 -18.73 16.82
N ASN A 68 -13.21 -18.02 16.36
CA ASN A 68 -14.59 -18.51 16.41
C ASN A 68 -14.83 -19.74 15.52
N GLU A 69 -14.01 -19.93 14.47
CA GLU A 69 -14.01 -21.11 13.59
C GLU A 69 -13.16 -22.27 14.18
N GLY A 70 -12.56 -22.09 15.36
CA GLY A 70 -11.85 -23.14 16.08
C GLY A 70 -10.34 -23.20 15.82
N VAL A 71 -9.75 -22.16 15.19
CA VAL A 71 -8.29 -22.08 15.02
C VAL A 71 -7.64 -21.74 16.36
N ASP A 72 -6.57 -22.46 16.70
CA ASP A 72 -5.81 -22.21 17.93
C ASP A 72 -5.23 -20.78 17.93
N PRO A 73 -5.60 -19.93 18.91
CA PRO A 73 -5.10 -18.57 19.03
C PRO A 73 -3.56 -18.47 19.09
N ALA A 74 -2.87 -19.50 19.58
CA ALA A 74 -1.41 -19.53 19.68
C ALA A 74 -0.72 -19.58 18.30
N THR A 75 -1.44 -19.98 17.23
CA THR A 75 -0.92 -20.02 15.86
C THR A 75 -1.20 -18.74 15.08
N LEU A 76 -1.95 -17.80 15.66
CA LEU A 76 -2.36 -16.53 15.05
C LEU A 76 -1.47 -15.37 15.53
N PRO A 77 -1.43 -14.24 14.80
CA PRO A 77 -0.69 -13.08 15.23
C PRO A 77 -1.08 -12.58 16.63
N SER A 78 -0.10 -12.14 17.41
CA SER A 78 -0.32 -11.48 18.70
C SER A 78 -1.06 -10.15 18.53
N GLU A 79 -1.50 -9.55 19.63
CA GLU A 79 -2.08 -8.19 19.62
C GLU A 79 -1.03 -7.15 19.23
N GLU A 80 0.22 -7.33 19.65
CA GLU A 80 1.34 -6.46 19.32
C GLU A 80 1.62 -6.46 17.81
N GLU A 81 1.63 -7.65 17.18
CA GLU A 81 1.80 -7.78 15.73
C GLU A 81 0.64 -7.13 14.96
N LEU A 82 -0.61 -7.33 15.38
CA LEU A 82 -1.76 -6.69 14.72
C LEU A 82 -1.75 -5.17 14.89
N GLN A 83 -1.36 -4.67 16.06
CA GLN A 83 -1.20 -3.24 16.28
C GLN A 83 -0.04 -2.67 15.45
N PHE A 84 1.06 -3.41 15.33
CA PHE A 84 2.18 -3.04 14.46
C PHE A 84 1.73 -2.92 13.01
N ILE A 85 1.02 -3.94 12.46
CA ILE A 85 0.47 -3.92 11.11
C ILE A 85 -0.43 -2.70 10.92
N ARG A 86 -1.36 -2.45 11.86
CA ARG A 86 -2.26 -1.30 11.79
C ARG A 86 -1.52 0.03 11.79
N THR A 87 -0.49 0.17 12.61
CA THR A 87 0.31 1.40 12.71
C THR A 87 1.10 1.65 11.43
N HIS A 88 1.74 0.61 10.88
CA HIS A 88 2.57 0.73 9.68
C HIS A 88 1.78 0.61 8.36
N SER A 89 0.47 0.33 8.42
CA SER A 89 -0.45 0.50 7.29
C SER A 89 -0.95 1.94 7.12
N ARG A 90 -0.58 2.85 8.03
CA ARG A 90 -0.90 4.27 7.89
C ARG A 90 0.01 4.92 6.86
N ARG A 91 -0.53 5.89 6.12
CA ARG A 91 0.23 6.62 5.09
C ARG A 91 1.42 7.42 5.61
N GLU A 92 1.45 7.72 6.91
CA GLU A 92 2.62 8.32 7.57
C GLU A 92 3.85 7.42 7.47
N PHE A 93 3.67 6.10 7.51
CA PHE A 93 4.77 5.15 7.33
C PHE A 93 5.40 5.26 5.93
N ALA A 94 4.60 5.44 4.90
CA ALA A 94 5.11 5.67 3.55
C ALA A 94 5.92 6.98 3.46
N LEU A 95 5.56 8.02 4.22
CA LEU A 95 6.36 9.25 4.30
C LEU A 95 7.68 9.00 5.04
N ASP A 96 7.66 8.27 6.17
CA ASP A 96 8.86 7.91 6.91
C ASP A 96 9.85 7.13 6.04
N VAL A 97 9.40 6.05 5.40
CA VAL A 97 10.23 5.25 4.48
C VAL A 97 10.78 6.11 3.35
N HIS A 98 9.96 6.96 2.73
CA HIS A 98 10.41 7.84 1.65
C HIS A 98 11.49 8.83 2.13
N SER A 99 11.35 9.39 3.32
CA SER A 99 12.30 10.37 3.88
C SER A 99 13.69 9.76 4.15
N ARG A 100 13.75 8.44 4.33
CA ARG A 100 14.98 7.68 4.58
C ARG A 100 15.67 7.21 3.29
N LEU A 101 14.98 7.31 2.13
CA LEU A 101 15.59 7.00 0.85
C LEU A 101 16.52 8.13 0.39
N ASN A 102 17.74 7.77 0.05
CA ASN A 102 18.72 8.69 -0.51
C ASN A 102 19.12 8.24 -1.92
N CYS A 103 18.38 8.69 -2.92
CA CYS A 103 18.62 8.27 -4.31
C CYS A 103 19.53 9.20 -5.10
N GLY A 104 19.73 10.45 -4.62
CA GLY A 104 20.66 11.43 -5.25
C GLY A 104 20.36 11.83 -6.70
N ASP A 105 19.23 11.41 -7.26
CA ASP A 105 18.84 11.64 -8.66
C ASP A 105 17.79 12.76 -8.74
N SER A 106 18.03 13.73 -9.61
CA SER A 106 17.14 14.88 -9.83
C SER A 106 15.77 14.52 -10.43
N GLN A 107 15.64 13.34 -11.03
CA GLN A 107 14.37 12.82 -11.52
C GLN A 107 13.52 12.17 -10.41
N VAL A 108 14.08 11.96 -9.22
CA VAL A 108 13.38 11.39 -8.08
C VAL A 108 12.86 12.48 -7.17
N ILE A 109 11.56 12.52 -6.96
CA ILE A 109 10.92 13.47 -6.05
C ILE A 109 11.26 13.10 -4.61
N GLY A 110 11.71 14.09 -3.82
CA GLY A 110 11.94 13.93 -2.38
C GLY A 110 10.62 13.87 -1.58
N ALA A 111 10.71 13.41 -0.33
CA ALA A 111 9.54 13.23 0.55
C ALA A 111 8.79 14.54 0.88
N ASP A 112 9.41 15.70 0.64
CA ASP A 112 8.88 17.05 0.90
C ASP A 112 7.72 17.46 -0.01
N TYR A 113 7.36 16.64 -1.02
CA TYR A 113 6.15 16.89 -1.83
C TYR A 113 4.85 16.68 -1.03
N ARG A 114 4.95 16.15 0.19
CA ARG A 114 3.80 15.87 1.07
C ARG A 114 4.12 16.15 2.53
N ILE A 115 3.07 16.36 3.32
CA ILE A 115 3.15 16.56 4.77
C ILE A 115 2.12 15.70 5.51
N VAL A 116 2.37 15.48 6.79
CA VAL A 116 1.37 14.98 7.76
C VAL A 116 0.79 16.20 8.48
N ALA A 117 -0.42 16.61 8.12
CA ALA A 117 -1.09 17.74 8.76
C ALA A 117 -1.91 17.27 9.96
N THR A 118 -1.80 17.99 11.08
CA THR A 118 -2.53 17.75 12.34
C THR A 118 -3.60 18.80 12.60
N SER A 119 -3.67 19.80 11.75
CA SER A 119 -4.65 20.89 11.82
C SER A 119 -5.15 21.30 10.43
N VAL A 120 -6.34 21.93 10.36
CA VAL A 120 -6.87 22.50 9.12
C VAL A 120 -5.99 23.63 8.62
N ASN A 121 -5.40 24.42 9.51
CA ASN A 121 -4.52 25.54 9.14
C ASN A 121 -3.26 25.07 8.38
N GLU A 122 -2.68 23.94 8.78
CA GLU A 122 -1.53 23.34 8.04
C GLU A 122 -1.95 22.88 6.64
N ILE A 123 -3.16 22.33 6.50
CA ILE A 123 -3.72 21.91 5.21
C ILE A 123 -3.90 23.14 4.29
N GLU A 124 -4.49 24.21 4.81
CA GLU A 124 -4.71 25.46 4.07
C GLU A 124 -3.39 26.13 3.67
N ALA A 125 -2.41 26.15 4.58
CA ALA A 125 -1.08 26.69 4.29
C ALA A 125 -0.40 25.92 3.14
N PHE A 126 -0.50 24.58 3.13
CA PHE A 126 0.02 23.76 2.05
C PHE A 126 -0.69 24.03 0.71
N ILE A 127 -2.03 24.09 0.72
CA ILE A 127 -2.81 24.39 -0.49
C ILE A 127 -2.46 25.79 -1.02
N SER A 128 -2.32 26.77 -0.13
CA SER A 128 -1.94 28.14 -0.50
C SER A 128 -0.55 28.21 -1.16
N ALA A 129 0.39 27.37 -0.71
CA ALA A 129 1.75 27.32 -1.26
C ALA A 129 1.81 26.67 -2.64
N TYR A 130 0.96 25.66 -2.92
CA TYR A 130 1.03 24.84 -4.13
C TYR A 130 -0.18 24.99 -5.08
N GLY A 131 -1.21 25.74 -4.73
CA GLY A 131 -2.41 26.00 -5.53
C GLY A 131 -3.40 24.84 -5.62
N SER A 132 -2.94 23.60 -5.39
CA SER A 132 -3.77 22.40 -5.38
C SER A 132 -3.14 21.30 -4.56
N ALA A 133 -3.96 20.41 -4.00
CA ALA A 133 -3.49 19.29 -3.20
C ALA A 133 -4.36 18.03 -3.37
N VAL A 134 -3.79 16.90 -3.00
CA VAL A 134 -4.50 15.65 -2.74
C VAL A 134 -4.50 15.42 -1.23
N LEU A 135 -5.70 15.34 -0.64
CA LEU A 135 -5.88 15.04 0.77
C LEU A 135 -6.18 13.55 0.92
N LYS A 136 -5.46 12.86 1.80
CA LYS A 136 -5.66 11.43 2.04
C LYS A 136 -5.86 11.15 3.53
N SER A 137 -6.85 10.31 3.87
CA SER A 137 -6.95 9.76 5.23
C SER A 137 -5.74 8.87 5.51
N PRO A 138 -5.20 8.85 6.73
CA PRO A 138 -4.11 7.94 7.12
C PRO A 138 -4.40 6.48 6.82
N LEU A 139 -5.60 6.04 7.14
CA LEU A 139 -6.12 4.70 6.84
C LEU A 139 -7.41 4.81 6.04
N SER A 140 -7.46 4.16 4.89
CA SER A 140 -8.68 4.06 4.07
C SER A 140 -8.54 2.89 3.09
N GLY A 141 -9.67 2.35 2.64
CA GLY A 141 -9.68 1.30 1.62
C GLY A 141 -10.26 1.80 0.31
N SER A 142 -9.75 1.27 -0.81
CA SER A 142 -10.34 1.39 -2.15
C SER A 142 -10.64 2.83 -2.60
N GLY A 143 -9.71 3.77 -2.38
CA GLY A 143 -9.83 5.17 -2.84
C GLY A 143 -10.84 6.04 -2.09
N LYS A 144 -11.58 5.51 -1.10
CA LYS A 144 -12.63 6.25 -0.39
C LYS A 144 -12.13 7.36 0.54
N GLY A 145 -10.86 7.36 0.88
CA GLY A 145 -10.23 8.34 1.78
C GLY A 145 -9.45 9.43 1.05
N ILE A 146 -9.76 9.72 -0.22
CA ILE A 146 -9.01 10.67 -1.05
C ILE A 146 -9.92 11.84 -1.45
N ARG A 147 -9.38 13.05 -1.40
CA ARG A 147 -10.00 14.28 -1.91
C ARG A 147 -9.02 15.09 -2.74
N PHE A 148 -9.51 15.63 -3.84
CA PHE A 148 -8.77 16.53 -4.71
C PHE A 148 -9.27 17.95 -4.48
N VAL A 149 -8.38 18.85 -4.05
CA VAL A 149 -8.71 20.25 -3.76
C VAL A 149 -7.94 21.20 -4.67
N ARG A 150 -8.55 22.33 -5.02
CA ARG A 150 -7.95 23.41 -5.80
C ARG A 150 -8.32 24.74 -5.15
N GLU A 151 -7.37 25.67 -5.11
CA GLU A 151 -7.58 27.06 -4.69
C GLU A 151 -8.12 27.26 -3.28
N GLY A 152 -8.13 26.20 -2.43
CA GLY A 152 -8.62 26.25 -1.06
C GLY A 152 -9.56 25.10 -0.71
N LEU A 153 -9.98 25.03 0.56
CA LEU A 153 -10.94 24.07 1.06
C LEU A 153 -12.38 24.58 0.85
N SER A 154 -13.24 23.77 0.26
CA SER A 154 -14.69 23.99 0.35
C SER A 154 -15.19 23.64 1.76
N GLU A 155 -16.40 24.09 2.14
CA GLU A 155 -17.02 23.68 3.42
C GLU A 155 -17.11 22.14 3.58
N SER A 156 -17.38 21.43 2.47
CA SER A 156 -17.40 19.97 2.45
C SER A 156 -16.03 19.36 2.72
N ASP A 157 -14.96 19.98 2.16
CA ASP A 157 -13.59 19.50 2.33
C ASP A 157 -13.10 19.78 3.74
N GLU A 158 -13.36 20.98 4.25
CA GLU A 158 -13.04 21.35 5.63
C GLU A 158 -13.75 20.43 6.63
N GLY A 159 -15.06 20.17 6.44
CA GLY A 159 -15.82 19.23 7.26
C GLY A 159 -15.26 17.81 7.21
N TRP A 160 -14.75 17.36 6.05
CA TRP A 160 -14.09 16.08 5.91
C TRP A 160 -12.73 16.08 6.65
N CYS A 161 -11.91 17.13 6.51
CA CYS A 161 -10.65 17.27 7.23
C CYS A 161 -10.85 17.20 8.75
N ARG A 162 -11.79 17.99 9.29
CA ARG A 162 -12.10 18.00 10.74
C ARG A 162 -12.52 16.61 11.24
N ARG A 163 -13.36 15.88 10.48
CA ARG A 163 -13.75 14.52 10.85
C ARG A 163 -12.58 13.54 10.79
N THR A 164 -11.71 13.65 9.79
CA THR A 164 -10.53 12.77 9.64
C THR A 164 -9.52 13.03 10.74
N LEU A 165 -9.22 14.31 11.02
CA LEU A 165 -8.36 14.73 12.13
C LEU A 165 -8.90 14.21 13.48
N GLY A 166 -10.20 14.36 13.73
CA GLY A 166 -10.81 13.89 14.97
C GLY A 166 -10.81 12.37 15.14
N LYS A 167 -10.87 11.60 14.04
CA LYS A 167 -10.92 10.13 14.07
C LYS A 167 -9.53 9.47 13.98
N GLN A 168 -8.63 10.02 13.19
CA GLN A 168 -7.36 9.39 12.85
C GLN A 168 -6.14 10.22 13.23
N GLY A 169 -6.33 11.44 13.75
CA GLY A 169 -5.27 12.30 14.29
C GLY A 169 -4.55 13.14 13.24
N SER A 170 -4.61 12.79 11.96
CA SER A 170 -3.87 13.47 10.89
C SER A 170 -4.59 13.38 9.55
N VAL A 171 -4.12 14.18 8.59
CA VAL A 171 -4.44 14.11 7.16
C VAL A 171 -3.13 14.19 6.39
N ILE A 172 -2.92 13.30 5.43
CA ILE A 172 -1.78 13.41 4.51
C ILE A 172 -2.15 14.40 3.41
N VAL A 173 -1.32 15.39 3.21
CA VAL A 173 -1.51 16.44 2.19
C VAL A 173 -0.36 16.35 1.20
N GLU A 174 -0.67 16.09 -0.07
CA GLU A 174 0.31 15.88 -1.13
C GLU A 174 0.14 16.92 -2.23
N ARG A 175 1.25 17.31 -2.87
CA ARG A 175 1.18 18.04 -4.13
C ARG A 175 0.44 17.18 -5.16
N ARG A 176 -0.41 17.84 -5.94
CA ARG A 176 -1.10 17.18 -7.04
C ARG A 176 -0.21 17.12 -8.26
N PHE A 177 0.09 15.92 -8.73
CA PHE A 177 0.78 15.67 -9.99
C PHE A 177 -0.19 15.15 -11.05
N GLU A 178 0.17 15.36 -12.31
CA GLU A 178 -0.40 14.62 -13.44
C GLU A 178 0.34 13.29 -13.54
N ILE A 179 -0.38 12.17 -13.36
CA ILE A 179 0.19 10.83 -13.32
C ILE A 179 0.30 10.28 -14.74
N ILE A 180 1.50 9.87 -15.15
CA ILE A 180 1.76 9.21 -16.44
C ILE A 180 1.56 7.70 -16.29
N LYS A 181 2.15 7.11 -15.22
CA LYS A 181 2.11 5.68 -14.92
C LYS A 181 2.06 5.45 -13.42
N GLU A 182 1.38 4.39 -13.03
CA GLU A 182 1.39 3.88 -11.66
C GLU A 182 1.99 2.48 -11.67
N CYS A 183 2.94 2.25 -10.78
CA CYS A 183 3.61 0.97 -10.61
C CYS A 183 3.81 0.67 -9.13
N ALA A 184 4.26 -0.54 -8.84
CA ALA A 184 4.64 -0.93 -7.49
C ALA A 184 5.85 -1.86 -7.52
N MET A 185 6.63 -1.81 -6.46
CA MET A 185 7.58 -2.86 -6.10
C MET A 185 6.93 -3.79 -5.08
N LEU A 186 7.06 -5.09 -5.32
CA LEU A 186 6.47 -6.16 -4.50
C LEU A 186 7.58 -6.84 -3.69
N PHE A 187 7.30 -7.08 -2.41
CA PHE A 187 8.25 -7.69 -1.50
C PHE A 187 7.58 -8.77 -0.65
N GLU A 188 8.39 -9.68 -0.13
CA GLU A 188 8.05 -10.59 0.95
C GLU A 188 8.96 -10.30 2.15
N CYS A 189 8.36 -10.00 3.30
CA CYS A 189 9.05 -9.91 4.57
C CYS A 189 8.92 -11.24 5.32
N HIS A 190 10.03 -11.76 5.81
CA HIS A 190 10.13 -13.00 6.58
C HIS A 190 11.16 -12.85 7.71
N HIS A 191 11.32 -13.87 8.55
CA HIS A 191 12.15 -13.78 9.76
C HIS A 191 13.66 -13.51 9.49
N GLU A 192 14.16 -13.84 8.28
CA GLU A 192 15.56 -13.61 7.92
C GLU A 192 15.79 -12.28 7.18
N GLY A 193 14.72 -11.64 6.64
CA GLY A 193 14.91 -10.43 5.84
C GLY A 193 13.72 -10.07 4.98
N ILE A 194 14.00 -9.30 3.94
CA ILE A 194 13.03 -8.91 2.91
C ILE A 194 13.55 -9.29 1.53
N ASP A 195 12.73 -10.02 0.78
CA ASP A 195 13.00 -10.38 -0.59
C ASP A 195 12.20 -9.48 -1.55
N PHE A 196 12.84 -8.97 -2.58
CA PHE A 196 12.16 -8.35 -3.70
C PHE A 196 11.56 -9.44 -4.59
N ILE A 197 10.24 -9.37 -4.85
CA ILE A 197 9.51 -10.34 -5.67
C ILE A 197 9.48 -9.90 -7.13
N GLY A 198 9.27 -8.60 -7.36
CA GLY A 198 9.13 -8.06 -8.71
C GLY A 198 8.38 -6.75 -8.76
N TYR A 199 8.10 -6.34 -10.00
CA TYR A 199 7.35 -5.13 -10.30
C TYR A 199 5.89 -5.46 -10.62
N SER A 200 5.04 -4.46 -10.44
CA SER A 200 3.65 -4.45 -10.91
C SER A 200 3.40 -3.13 -11.62
N LEU A 201 2.74 -3.19 -12.77
CA LEU A 201 2.25 -2.02 -13.49
C LEU A 201 0.73 -2.09 -13.53
N PHE A 202 0.06 -1.00 -13.15
CA PHE A 202 -1.39 -0.98 -13.05
C PHE A 202 -1.98 0.34 -13.58
N GLU A 203 -3.27 0.30 -13.85
CA GLU A 203 -4.04 1.45 -14.28
C GLU A 203 -5.08 1.79 -13.25
N THR A 204 -5.28 3.08 -13.01
CA THR A 204 -6.38 3.61 -12.21
C THR A 204 -7.35 4.38 -13.08
N LYS A 205 -8.61 4.42 -12.67
CA LYS A 205 -9.65 5.25 -13.27
C LYS A 205 -10.32 6.06 -12.18
N ASN A 206 -10.23 7.39 -12.28
CA ASN A 206 -10.75 8.31 -11.25
C ASN A 206 -10.17 8.06 -9.85
N GLY A 207 -8.89 7.67 -9.77
CA GLY A 207 -8.21 7.35 -8.51
C GLY A 207 -8.58 6.00 -7.89
N ALA A 208 -9.35 5.16 -8.60
CA ALA A 208 -9.63 3.79 -8.19
C ALA A 208 -8.90 2.79 -9.09
N TYR A 209 -8.37 1.72 -8.50
CA TYR A 209 -7.75 0.62 -9.23
C TYR A 209 -8.68 0.09 -10.32
N SER A 210 -8.16 -0.14 -11.51
CA SER A 210 -8.88 -0.67 -12.67
C SER A 210 -8.38 -2.04 -13.08
N ARG A 211 -7.09 -2.19 -13.36
CA ARG A 211 -6.47 -3.45 -13.79
C ARG A 211 -4.96 -3.42 -13.61
N ASN A 212 -4.35 -4.61 -13.54
CA ASN A 212 -2.92 -4.81 -13.71
C ASN A 212 -2.58 -5.17 -15.16
N ILE A 213 -1.36 -4.84 -15.55
CA ILE A 213 -0.76 -5.30 -16.80
C ILE A 213 -0.01 -6.60 -16.51
N LEU A 214 -0.37 -7.68 -17.21
CA LEU A 214 0.33 -8.97 -17.12
C LEU A 214 1.54 -8.93 -18.06
N ALA A 215 2.73 -8.84 -17.47
CA ALA A 215 3.99 -8.78 -18.20
C ALA A 215 5.13 -9.37 -17.35
N SER A 216 6.26 -9.67 -17.96
CA SER A 216 7.46 -10.08 -17.24
C SER A 216 8.00 -8.95 -16.34
N ASN A 217 8.83 -9.30 -15.36
CA ASN A 217 9.54 -8.27 -14.59
C ASN A 217 10.43 -7.41 -15.48
N GLU A 218 11.08 -8.00 -16.47
CA GLU A 218 11.93 -7.32 -17.43
C GLU A 218 11.15 -6.32 -18.29
N ASP A 219 9.99 -6.73 -18.84
CA ASP A 219 9.13 -5.84 -19.63
C ASP A 219 8.62 -4.65 -18.80
N ILE A 220 8.22 -4.88 -17.56
CA ILE A 220 7.75 -3.81 -16.67
C ILE A 220 8.90 -2.88 -16.31
N GLU A 221 10.08 -3.42 -16.00
CA GLU A 221 11.27 -2.64 -15.74
C GLU A 221 11.66 -1.78 -16.95
N ASP A 222 11.57 -2.34 -18.17
CA ASP A 222 11.82 -1.61 -19.42
C ASP A 222 10.86 -0.43 -19.60
N ILE A 223 9.58 -0.63 -19.29
CA ILE A 223 8.57 0.44 -19.33
C ILE A 223 8.93 1.56 -18.34
N ILE A 224 9.34 1.22 -17.13
CA ILE A 224 9.72 2.21 -16.10
C ILE A 224 11.02 2.90 -16.50
N ALA A 225 11.98 2.14 -17.03
CA ALA A 225 13.27 2.64 -17.49
C ALA A 225 13.18 3.61 -18.69
N GLY A 226 12.04 3.64 -19.35
CA GLY A 226 11.73 4.68 -20.33
C GLY A 226 11.56 6.10 -19.73
N TYR A 227 11.45 6.20 -18.40
CA TYR A 227 11.25 7.47 -17.69
C TYR A 227 12.37 7.81 -16.70
N ILE A 228 12.97 6.81 -16.06
CA ILE A 228 14.12 6.96 -15.13
C ILE A 228 15.20 5.95 -15.51
N SER A 229 16.45 6.19 -15.08
CA SER A 229 17.54 5.26 -15.38
C SER A 229 17.37 3.93 -14.64
N ARG A 230 17.85 2.82 -15.21
CA ARG A 230 17.86 1.52 -14.54
C ARG A 230 18.72 1.54 -13.27
N ASP A 231 19.81 2.32 -13.27
CA ASP A 231 20.66 2.47 -12.09
C ASP A 231 19.89 3.15 -10.95
N THR A 232 19.12 4.20 -11.26
CA THR A 232 18.23 4.86 -10.30
C THR A 232 17.16 3.91 -9.78
N LEU A 233 16.52 3.13 -10.67
CA LEU A 233 15.50 2.15 -10.25
C LEU A 233 16.09 1.06 -9.36
N THR A 234 17.30 0.60 -9.66
CA THR A 234 18.05 -0.36 -8.83
C THR A 234 18.40 0.23 -7.46
N ALA A 235 18.90 1.45 -7.42
CA ALA A 235 19.22 2.14 -6.16
C ALA A 235 17.97 2.33 -5.28
N ILE A 236 16.81 2.66 -5.88
CA ILE A 236 15.54 2.75 -5.16
C ILE A 236 15.14 1.39 -4.59
N ARG A 237 15.23 0.31 -5.37
CA ARG A 237 14.91 -1.04 -4.92
C ARG A 237 15.78 -1.48 -3.74
N GLU A 238 17.08 -1.26 -3.84
CA GLU A 238 18.04 -1.60 -2.77
C GLU A 238 17.80 -0.75 -1.53
N GLY A 239 17.57 0.55 -1.69
CA GLY A 239 17.24 1.46 -0.61
C GLY A 239 15.94 1.08 0.10
N LEU A 240 14.88 0.75 -0.66
CA LEU A 240 13.62 0.26 -0.11
C LEU A 240 13.82 -1.04 0.66
N THR A 241 14.54 -2.01 0.09
CA THR A 241 14.82 -3.29 0.76
C THR A 241 15.49 -3.05 2.11
N SER A 242 16.50 -2.16 2.17
CA SER A 242 17.19 -1.84 3.41
C SER A 242 16.30 -1.14 4.43
N VAL A 243 15.61 -0.07 4.02
CA VAL A 243 14.76 0.74 4.94
C VAL A 243 13.59 -0.07 5.48
N LEU A 244 12.97 -0.90 4.63
CA LEU A 244 11.87 -1.79 5.04
C LEU A 244 12.38 -2.89 5.97
N ALA A 245 13.56 -3.49 5.70
CA ALA A 245 14.15 -4.51 6.56
C ALA A 245 14.42 -3.98 7.96
N ASP A 246 15.02 -2.78 8.08
CA ASP A 246 15.28 -2.13 9.36
C ASP A 246 14.02 -1.94 10.23
N THR A 247 12.85 -1.80 9.59
CA THR A 247 11.61 -1.50 10.30
C THR A 247 10.73 -2.74 10.50
N LEU A 248 10.66 -3.62 9.49
CA LEU A 248 9.65 -4.69 9.45
C LEU A 248 10.16 -6.04 9.95
N VAL A 249 11.45 -6.35 9.75
CA VAL A 249 12.01 -7.66 10.15
C VAL A 249 11.92 -7.84 11.66
N GLY A 250 11.42 -8.99 12.09
CA GLY A 250 11.15 -9.30 13.49
C GLY A 250 9.81 -8.79 14.04
N HIS A 251 9.05 -8.02 13.24
CA HIS A 251 7.75 -7.46 13.64
C HIS A 251 6.62 -7.79 12.67
N TYR A 252 6.94 -8.07 11.42
CA TYR A 252 5.98 -8.38 10.36
C TYR A 252 6.48 -9.56 9.53
N GLU A 253 5.60 -10.51 9.24
CA GLU A 253 5.80 -11.52 8.22
C GLU A 253 4.63 -11.47 7.25
N GLY A 254 4.92 -11.36 5.96
CA GLY A 254 3.92 -11.31 4.92
C GLY A 254 4.39 -10.61 3.66
N PHE A 255 3.52 -10.60 2.67
CA PHE A 255 3.73 -9.84 1.44
C PHE A 255 3.41 -8.37 1.65
N LEU A 256 4.11 -7.50 0.92
CA LEU A 256 3.81 -6.08 0.89
C LEU A 256 4.06 -5.49 -0.51
N GLY A 257 3.38 -4.38 -0.77
CA GLY A 257 3.55 -3.59 -1.99
C GLY A 257 3.90 -2.15 -1.66
N VAL A 258 4.87 -1.59 -2.37
CA VAL A 258 5.23 -0.17 -2.33
C VAL A 258 4.76 0.47 -3.61
N ASP A 259 3.69 1.26 -3.54
CA ASP A 259 3.12 1.94 -4.69
C ASP A 259 3.98 3.16 -5.06
N GLN A 260 4.15 3.38 -6.36
CA GLN A 260 5.04 4.36 -6.96
C GLN A 260 4.33 5.07 -8.11
N MET A 261 4.78 6.27 -8.47
CA MET A 261 4.19 7.04 -9.56
C MET A 261 5.26 7.65 -10.46
N ILE A 262 5.02 7.61 -11.76
CA ILE A 262 5.71 8.44 -12.75
C ILE A 262 4.80 9.61 -13.06
N CYS A 263 5.28 10.82 -12.83
CA CYS A 263 4.49 12.04 -12.91
C CYS A 263 5.03 12.99 -13.97
N GLN A 264 4.12 13.73 -14.64
CA GLN A 264 4.47 14.76 -15.60
C GLN A 264 4.79 16.07 -14.89
N THR A 265 5.98 16.58 -15.13
CA THR A 265 6.40 17.95 -14.85
C THR A 265 7.03 18.52 -16.12
N ALA A 266 7.97 19.45 -16.04
CA ALA A 266 8.73 19.91 -17.24
C ALA A 266 9.45 18.74 -17.93
N SER A 267 9.94 17.76 -17.15
CA SER A 267 10.36 16.42 -17.58
C SER A 267 9.72 15.40 -16.63
N PRO A 268 9.52 14.12 -17.05
CA PRO A 268 9.01 13.10 -16.16
C PRO A 268 9.83 12.99 -14.89
N VAL A 269 9.12 12.81 -13.75
CA VAL A 269 9.72 12.59 -12.43
C VAL A 269 9.11 11.36 -11.78
N PHE A 270 9.86 10.73 -10.89
CA PHE A 270 9.47 9.51 -10.19
C PHE A 270 9.24 9.76 -8.72
N VAL A 271 8.10 9.33 -8.21
CA VAL A 271 7.78 9.26 -6.79
C VAL A 271 8.04 7.84 -6.31
N PRO A 272 9.12 7.60 -5.56
CA PRO A 272 9.56 6.24 -5.23
C PRO A 272 8.69 5.55 -4.17
N VAL A 273 7.93 6.32 -3.39
CA VAL A 273 7.00 5.80 -2.38
C VAL A 273 5.76 6.69 -2.34
N SER A 274 4.65 6.20 -2.83
CA SER A 274 3.33 6.87 -2.72
C SER A 274 2.52 6.29 -1.55
N GLU A 275 2.45 4.96 -1.46
CA GLU A 275 1.74 4.22 -0.42
C GLU A 275 2.47 2.90 -0.15
N ILE A 276 2.40 2.39 1.10
CA ILE A 276 2.90 1.06 1.47
C ILE A 276 1.71 0.24 1.96
N ASN A 277 1.55 -0.93 1.37
CA ASN A 277 0.47 -1.85 1.65
C ASN A 277 1.03 -3.10 2.35
N LEU A 278 0.91 -3.20 3.69
CA LEU A 278 1.35 -4.37 4.47
C LEU A 278 0.34 -5.52 4.35
N ARG A 279 0.18 -6.00 3.13
CA ARG A 279 -0.71 -7.08 2.73
C ARG A 279 -0.40 -7.54 1.31
N MET A 280 -1.03 -8.60 0.88
CA MET A 280 -1.07 -8.92 -0.55
C MET A 280 -1.73 -7.79 -1.33
N THR A 281 -1.36 -7.65 -2.59
CA THR A 281 -1.90 -6.65 -3.51
C THR A 281 -2.37 -7.30 -4.80
N MET A 282 -3.20 -6.58 -5.56
CA MET A 282 -3.58 -7.04 -6.91
C MET A 282 -2.37 -7.19 -7.83
N GLY A 283 -1.30 -6.44 -7.57
CA GLY A 283 -0.02 -6.60 -8.27
C GLY A 283 0.64 -7.95 -8.01
N LEU A 284 0.57 -8.46 -6.77
CA LEU A 284 1.09 -9.79 -6.46
C LEU A 284 0.27 -10.89 -7.14
N ILE A 285 -1.07 -10.76 -7.17
CA ILE A 285 -1.93 -11.69 -7.92
C ILE A 285 -1.53 -11.71 -9.41
N ALA A 286 -1.40 -10.54 -10.02
CA ALA A 286 -1.01 -10.43 -11.43
C ALA A 286 0.37 -11.04 -11.70
N ARG A 287 1.34 -10.83 -10.77
CA ARG A 287 2.67 -11.43 -10.86
C ARG A 287 2.59 -12.96 -10.77
N ASN A 288 1.86 -13.50 -9.80
CA ASN A 288 1.68 -14.93 -9.64
C ASN A 288 0.97 -15.56 -10.85
N GLN A 289 -0.05 -14.89 -11.37
CA GLN A 289 -0.74 -15.33 -12.59
C GLN A 289 0.22 -15.40 -13.77
N TYR A 290 0.99 -14.33 -14.00
CA TYR A 290 1.98 -14.31 -15.09
C TYR A 290 3.00 -15.45 -14.94
N ASP A 291 3.57 -15.62 -13.73
CA ASP A 291 4.57 -16.65 -13.46
C ASP A 291 4.01 -18.08 -13.68
N ASN A 292 2.74 -18.33 -13.30
CA ASN A 292 2.09 -19.61 -13.49
C ASN A 292 1.77 -19.92 -14.96
N ASP A 293 1.44 -18.89 -15.75
CA ASP A 293 1.09 -19.04 -17.17
C ASP A 293 2.34 -19.23 -18.05
N HIS A 294 3.56 -18.91 -17.54
CA HIS A 294 4.81 -18.92 -18.32
C HIS A 294 5.89 -19.86 -17.75
N ASN A 295 5.61 -20.60 -16.65
CA ASN A 295 6.43 -21.69 -16.09
C ASN A 295 5.77 -23.05 -16.33
#